data_7c8e2c103c57c36034671ad5d6a5ab5d
#
_entry.id   7c8e2c103c57c36034671ad5d6a5ab5d
#
_cell.length_a   1.000
_cell.length_b   1.000
_cell.length_c   1.000
_cell.angle_alpha   90.00
_cell.angle_beta   90.00
_cell.angle_gamma   90.00
#
_symmetry.space_group_name_H-M   'P 1'
#
loop_
_entity.id
_entity.type
_entity.pdbx_description
1 polymer ?
#
loop_
_entity_poly.entity_id
_entity_poly.type
_entity_poly.pdbx_seq_one_letter_code
_entity_poly.pdbx_strand_id
1 'polypeptide(L)'
;MGKRGPKPKFTDVACPNENCKLHGVPGKGNVVGNGTYQTKNGRVRKFLCRECGRVFCERTNTFFYYLHKEEFIIQLALKMAMKGMSTQAISDVLEVQPVTVNNWVTRAAKQCELVNEELMKNLNVSRVEMDELWVIIEKKLPPRTENEDEGSWMWVSFAPESRLIIDFVLGPRKQYLADALIEATDKHLSDSKPFFVTDGLKLYIEALLKKYGKLVEFPKTGKRGRPKKPAIVPDENLRYAQVIKNRKEGKLNKVEKRVIFGQDINESEISTSLLERQNLTLRQDNNRVSRKTIGFSKKLKGLYYQMRLYCTHSNFCREHEGLTKEDEKGVKYKMTPSQECGITGKKWTLTDLLNYRPLKTSTEL
;
A
#
# COMPACT_ATOMS: atom_id res chain seq x y z
N MET A 1 -8.66 -49.77 -8.12
CA MET A 1 -8.71 -49.43 -9.56
C MET A 1 -8.15 -48.07 -9.80
N GLY A 2 -6.96 -47.96 -10.41
CA GLY A 2 -6.34 -46.66 -10.71
C GLY A 2 -7.13 -45.93 -11.79
N LYS A 3 -7.46 -44.65 -11.56
CA LYS A 3 -8.12 -43.80 -12.55
C LYS A 3 -7.15 -43.62 -13.75
N ARG A 4 -7.39 -44.36 -14.84
CA ARG A 4 -6.68 -44.19 -16.11
C ARG A 4 -7.19 -42.94 -16.82
N GLY A 5 -6.48 -41.84 -16.70
CA GLY A 5 -6.74 -40.60 -17.44
C GLY A 5 -5.48 -39.72 -17.47
N PRO A 6 -5.31 -38.86 -18.49
CA PRO A 6 -4.15 -37.98 -18.53
C PRO A 6 -4.16 -37.06 -17.30
N LYS A 7 -2.99 -36.90 -16.67
CA LYS A 7 -2.84 -35.99 -15.52
C LYS A 7 -3.29 -34.56 -15.93
N PRO A 8 -3.94 -33.83 -15.02
CA PRO A 8 -4.33 -32.41 -15.29
C PRO A 8 -3.10 -31.60 -15.68
N LYS A 9 -3.14 -30.96 -16.85
CA LYS A 9 -2.01 -30.13 -17.35
C LYS A 9 -1.97 -28.71 -16.76
N PHE A 10 -3.09 -28.23 -16.20
CA PHE A 10 -3.27 -26.86 -15.74
C PHE A 10 -3.69 -26.87 -14.28
N THR A 11 -2.73 -27.19 -13.42
CA THR A 11 -2.94 -27.29 -11.96
C THR A 11 -2.86 -25.95 -11.24
N ASP A 12 -2.35 -24.92 -11.92
CA ASP A 12 -2.13 -23.55 -11.48
C ASP A 12 -3.22 -22.55 -11.98
N VAL A 13 -4.17 -23.05 -12.80
CA VAL A 13 -5.24 -22.22 -13.38
C VAL A 13 -6.56 -22.50 -12.71
N ALA A 14 -7.23 -21.46 -12.23
CA ALA A 14 -8.55 -21.51 -11.62
C ALA A 14 -9.63 -20.92 -12.54
N CYS A 15 -10.89 -21.33 -12.34
CA CYS A 15 -12.03 -20.76 -13.05
C CYS A 15 -12.30 -19.33 -12.56
N PRO A 16 -12.38 -18.32 -13.47
CA PRO A 16 -12.62 -16.93 -13.10
C PRO A 16 -14.11 -16.57 -12.96
N ASN A 17 -15.01 -17.50 -13.09
CA ASN A 17 -16.46 -17.26 -12.99
C ASN A 17 -16.92 -17.30 -11.53
N GLU A 18 -17.34 -16.18 -10.97
CA GLU A 18 -17.79 -16.03 -9.59
C GLU A 18 -18.98 -16.95 -9.24
N ASN A 19 -19.81 -17.29 -10.23
CA ASN A 19 -20.94 -18.20 -10.06
C ASN A 19 -20.55 -19.69 -10.20
N CYS A 20 -19.26 -20.01 -10.37
CA CYS A 20 -18.79 -21.38 -10.46
C CYS A 20 -18.52 -21.94 -9.06
N LYS A 21 -18.95 -23.17 -8.75
CA LYS A 21 -18.61 -23.85 -7.49
C LYS A 21 -17.11 -23.96 -7.25
N LEU A 22 -16.29 -23.96 -8.31
CA LEU A 22 -14.83 -24.02 -8.26
C LEU A 22 -14.20 -22.68 -8.65
N HIS A 23 -14.88 -21.56 -8.38
CA HIS A 23 -14.34 -20.22 -8.61
C HIS A 23 -13.07 -19.99 -7.80
N GLY A 24 -12.00 -19.59 -8.46
CA GLY A 24 -10.72 -19.25 -7.82
C GLY A 24 -9.91 -20.45 -7.33
N VAL A 25 -10.41 -21.68 -7.40
CA VAL A 25 -9.76 -22.89 -6.86
C VAL A 25 -8.96 -23.61 -7.97
N PRO A 26 -7.62 -23.64 -7.90
CA PRO A 26 -6.78 -24.35 -8.85
C PRO A 26 -6.68 -25.86 -8.51
N GLY A 27 -6.14 -26.64 -9.45
CA GLY A 27 -5.76 -28.05 -9.20
C GLY A 27 -6.90 -29.05 -9.15
N LYS A 28 -8.15 -28.65 -9.31
CA LYS A 28 -9.32 -29.55 -9.26
C LYS A 28 -9.60 -30.31 -10.56
N GLY A 29 -8.78 -30.10 -11.62
CA GLY A 29 -8.93 -30.78 -12.90
C GLY A 29 -10.13 -30.33 -13.75
N ASN A 30 -10.87 -29.33 -13.30
CA ASN A 30 -12.02 -28.75 -13.99
C ASN A 30 -11.61 -27.81 -15.15
N VAL A 31 -10.38 -27.31 -15.16
CA VAL A 31 -9.86 -26.42 -16.19
C VAL A 31 -9.08 -27.22 -17.23
N VAL A 32 -9.47 -27.12 -18.48
CA VAL A 32 -8.80 -27.77 -19.62
C VAL A 32 -8.45 -26.77 -20.69
N GLY A 33 -7.44 -27.08 -21.50
CA GLY A 33 -7.06 -26.25 -22.64
C GLY A 33 -8.16 -26.23 -23.71
N ASN A 34 -8.46 -25.05 -24.25
CA ASN A 34 -9.45 -24.81 -25.32
C ASN A 34 -8.83 -24.03 -26.49
N GLY A 35 -7.64 -24.45 -26.93
CA GLY A 35 -6.91 -23.83 -28.02
C GLY A 35 -6.16 -22.56 -27.64
N THR A 36 -5.75 -21.83 -28.68
CA THR A 36 -5.01 -20.57 -28.56
C THR A 36 -5.47 -19.61 -29.64
N TYR A 37 -5.19 -18.31 -29.45
CA TYR A 37 -5.34 -17.30 -30.50
C TYR A 37 -4.13 -16.36 -30.50
N GLN A 38 -3.87 -15.76 -31.70
CA GLN A 38 -2.74 -14.85 -31.87
C GLN A 38 -3.15 -13.43 -31.51
N THR A 39 -2.27 -12.72 -30.79
CA THR A 39 -2.38 -11.29 -30.52
C THR A 39 -1.08 -10.58 -30.91
N LYS A 40 -1.05 -9.25 -30.87
CA LYS A 40 0.20 -8.48 -31.06
C LYS A 40 1.27 -8.82 -30.01
N ASN A 41 0.83 -9.24 -28.81
CA ASN A 41 1.70 -9.63 -27.69
C ASN A 41 1.98 -11.14 -27.65
N GLY A 42 1.86 -11.83 -28.78
CA GLY A 42 2.10 -13.27 -28.87
C GLY A 42 0.82 -14.11 -28.79
N ARG A 43 1.02 -15.42 -28.65
CA ARG A 43 -0.05 -16.41 -28.60
C ARG A 43 -0.64 -16.47 -27.18
N VAL A 44 -1.95 -16.35 -27.10
CA VAL A 44 -2.72 -16.39 -25.86
C VAL A 44 -3.49 -17.71 -25.77
N ARG A 45 -3.39 -18.38 -24.64
CA ARG A 45 -4.08 -19.65 -24.39
C ARG A 45 -5.51 -19.42 -23.93
N LYS A 46 -6.44 -20.25 -24.45
CA LYS A 46 -7.81 -20.34 -23.98
C LYS A 46 -8.00 -21.57 -23.10
N PHE A 47 -8.92 -21.46 -22.18
CA PHE A 47 -9.34 -22.52 -21.28
C PHE A 47 -10.85 -22.68 -21.30
N LEU A 48 -11.30 -23.88 -20.93
CA LEU A 48 -12.69 -24.20 -20.66
C LEU A 48 -12.79 -24.75 -19.22
N CYS A 49 -13.69 -24.20 -18.44
CA CYS A 49 -14.09 -24.81 -17.16
C CYS A 49 -15.17 -25.84 -17.41
N ARG A 50 -14.91 -27.12 -17.14
CA ARG A 50 -15.87 -28.22 -17.31
C ARG A 50 -17.02 -28.17 -16.30
N GLU A 51 -16.84 -27.49 -15.16
CA GLU A 51 -17.86 -27.36 -14.13
C GLU A 51 -18.98 -26.39 -14.53
N CYS A 52 -18.63 -25.21 -15.08
CA CYS A 52 -19.62 -24.17 -15.41
C CYS A 52 -19.71 -23.84 -16.91
N GLY A 53 -18.96 -24.53 -17.78
CA GLY A 53 -18.94 -24.27 -19.22
C GLY A 53 -18.27 -22.98 -19.66
N ARG A 54 -17.75 -22.14 -18.73
CA ARG A 54 -17.12 -20.84 -19.05
C ARG A 54 -15.85 -21.03 -19.84
N VAL A 55 -15.77 -20.38 -21.01
CA VAL A 55 -14.52 -20.21 -21.76
C VAL A 55 -13.86 -18.91 -21.33
N PHE A 56 -12.57 -18.97 -21.09
CA PHE A 56 -11.75 -17.81 -20.67
C PHE A 56 -10.32 -17.96 -21.22
N CYS A 57 -9.49 -16.93 -21.07
CA CYS A 57 -8.10 -16.97 -21.48
C CYS A 57 -7.14 -16.71 -20.31
N GLU A 58 -5.86 -16.99 -20.50
CA GLU A 58 -4.83 -16.78 -19.50
C GLU A 58 -4.70 -15.32 -19.00
N ARG A 59 -5.25 -14.35 -19.75
CA ARG A 59 -5.28 -12.94 -19.37
C ARG A 59 -6.57 -12.52 -18.65
N THR A 60 -7.59 -13.39 -18.62
CA THR A 60 -8.87 -13.06 -17.97
C THR A 60 -8.65 -12.70 -16.51
N ASN A 61 -9.26 -11.61 -16.04
CA ASN A 61 -9.10 -11.04 -14.70
C ASN A 61 -7.66 -10.60 -14.36
N THR A 62 -6.82 -10.29 -15.36
CA THR A 62 -5.53 -9.63 -15.18
C THR A 62 -5.58 -8.20 -15.69
N PHE A 63 -4.59 -7.42 -15.34
CA PHE A 63 -4.42 -6.06 -15.89
C PHE A 63 -4.42 -6.03 -17.42
N PHE A 64 -3.81 -7.01 -18.10
CA PHE A 64 -3.65 -7.02 -19.57
C PHE A 64 -4.89 -7.50 -20.33
N TYR A 65 -5.96 -7.88 -19.65
CA TYR A 65 -7.18 -8.35 -20.32
C TYR A 65 -7.81 -7.23 -21.15
N TYR A 66 -8.09 -7.49 -22.44
CA TYR A 66 -8.55 -6.51 -23.43
C TYR A 66 -7.63 -5.29 -23.67
N LEU A 67 -6.35 -5.35 -23.34
CA LEU A 67 -5.40 -4.35 -23.78
C LEU A 67 -4.73 -4.77 -25.11
N HIS A 68 -4.73 -3.85 -26.09
CA HIS A 68 -4.29 -4.13 -27.45
C HIS A 68 -2.88 -3.61 -27.77
N LYS A 69 -2.36 -2.65 -26.97
CA LYS A 69 -0.97 -2.19 -27.11
C LYS A 69 -0.02 -3.24 -26.57
N GLU A 70 1.21 -3.22 -27.05
CA GLU A 70 2.28 -4.10 -26.60
C GLU A 70 2.52 -3.94 -25.09
N GLU A 71 2.70 -5.06 -24.40
CA GLU A 71 2.88 -5.07 -22.93
C GLU A 71 4.09 -4.24 -22.50
N PHE A 72 5.18 -4.27 -23.29
CA PHE A 72 6.37 -3.46 -23.06
C PHE A 72 6.05 -1.96 -23.04
N ILE A 73 5.29 -1.46 -24.01
CA ILE A 73 4.88 -0.04 -24.11
C ILE A 73 4.03 0.35 -22.89
N ILE A 74 3.10 -0.52 -22.50
CA ILE A 74 2.26 -0.27 -21.31
C ILE A 74 3.10 -0.23 -20.05
N GLN A 75 4.01 -1.19 -19.86
CA GLN A 75 4.90 -1.22 -18.69
C GLN A 75 5.83 -0.01 -18.65
N LEU A 76 6.33 0.43 -19.81
CA LEU A 76 7.16 1.63 -19.90
C LEU A 76 6.38 2.88 -19.49
N ALA A 77 5.11 3.02 -19.96
CA ALA A 77 4.22 4.10 -19.55
C ALA A 77 4.00 4.13 -18.03
N LEU A 78 3.76 2.95 -17.41
CA LEU A 78 3.57 2.84 -15.97
C LEU A 78 4.85 3.20 -15.19
N LYS A 79 6.01 2.77 -15.65
CA LYS A 79 7.31 3.15 -15.05
C LYS A 79 7.57 4.66 -15.13
N MET A 80 7.29 5.29 -16.27
CA MET A 80 7.38 6.74 -16.42
C MET A 80 6.40 7.48 -15.49
N ALA A 81 5.17 6.98 -15.38
CA ALA A 81 4.17 7.55 -14.46
C ALA A 81 4.62 7.46 -13.00
N MET A 82 5.20 6.34 -12.57
CA MET A 82 5.77 6.19 -11.22
C MET A 82 6.92 7.17 -10.95
N LYS A 83 7.66 7.57 -11.97
CA LYS A 83 8.70 8.61 -11.88
C LYS A 83 8.15 10.05 -11.95
N GLY A 84 6.83 10.21 -11.94
CA GLY A 84 6.18 11.51 -11.88
C GLY A 84 6.09 12.24 -13.22
N MET A 85 6.38 11.58 -14.35
CA MET A 85 6.16 12.18 -15.66
C MET A 85 4.68 12.51 -15.85
N SER A 86 4.40 13.63 -16.52
CA SER A 86 3.03 14.01 -16.83
C SER A 86 2.43 13.03 -17.85
N THR A 87 1.11 12.85 -17.78
CA THR A 87 0.39 12.02 -18.76
C THR A 87 0.62 12.48 -20.19
N GLN A 88 0.72 13.80 -20.40
CA GLN A 88 1.02 14.37 -21.71
C GLN A 88 2.43 13.98 -22.17
N ALA A 89 3.45 14.14 -21.34
CA ALA A 89 4.81 13.77 -21.71
C ALA A 89 4.96 12.28 -22.03
N ILE A 90 4.28 11.41 -21.27
CA ILE A 90 4.24 9.97 -21.55
C ILE A 90 3.54 9.69 -22.89
N SER A 91 2.43 10.38 -23.14
CA SER A 91 1.66 10.31 -24.38
C SER A 91 2.52 10.67 -25.59
N ASP A 92 3.25 11.78 -25.49
CA ASP A 92 4.11 12.29 -26.57
C ASP A 92 5.28 11.32 -26.87
N VAL A 93 5.91 10.78 -25.81
CA VAL A 93 7.05 9.84 -25.97
C VAL A 93 6.63 8.49 -26.55
N LEU A 94 5.44 7.99 -26.17
CA LEU A 94 4.98 6.65 -26.54
C LEU A 94 3.99 6.65 -27.72
N GLU A 95 3.71 7.81 -28.30
CA GLU A 95 2.76 8.00 -29.41
C GLU A 95 1.39 7.36 -29.13
N VAL A 96 0.86 7.63 -27.94
CA VAL A 96 -0.46 7.17 -27.48
C VAL A 96 -1.30 8.33 -26.99
N GLN A 97 -2.62 8.17 -26.92
CA GLN A 97 -3.49 9.24 -26.40
C GLN A 97 -3.31 9.41 -24.88
N PRO A 98 -3.33 10.63 -24.33
CA PRO A 98 -3.22 10.89 -22.88
C PRO A 98 -4.27 10.13 -22.06
N VAL A 99 -5.49 9.99 -22.57
CA VAL A 99 -6.57 9.23 -21.93
C VAL A 99 -6.20 7.75 -21.79
N THR A 100 -5.48 7.19 -22.75
CA THR A 100 -5.00 5.80 -22.71
C THR A 100 -4.00 5.59 -21.58
N VAL A 101 -3.05 6.51 -21.42
CA VAL A 101 -2.08 6.48 -20.29
C VAL A 101 -2.81 6.57 -18.95
N ASN A 102 -3.77 7.49 -18.81
CA ASN A 102 -4.58 7.62 -17.58
C ASN A 102 -5.37 6.34 -17.27
N ASN A 103 -5.94 5.70 -18.29
CA ASN A 103 -6.65 4.43 -18.13
C ASN A 103 -5.71 3.31 -17.67
N TRP A 104 -4.49 3.23 -18.21
CA TRP A 104 -3.50 2.25 -17.79
C TRP A 104 -3.09 2.46 -16.32
N VAL A 105 -2.80 3.70 -15.93
CA VAL A 105 -2.44 4.02 -14.53
C VAL A 105 -3.59 3.70 -13.58
N THR A 106 -4.82 4.09 -13.93
CA THR A 106 -6.01 3.79 -13.12
C THR A 106 -6.22 2.29 -12.95
N ARG A 107 -6.09 1.54 -14.04
CA ARG A 107 -6.26 0.09 -14.02
C ARG A 107 -5.14 -0.61 -13.25
N ALA A 108 -3.90 -0.15 -13.38
CA ALA A 108 -2.76 -0.67 -12.63
C ALA A 108 -2.92 -0.39 -11.13
N ALA A 109 -3.41 0.79 -10.76
CA ALA A 109 -3.69 1.11 -9.36
C ALA A 109 -4.75 0.20 -8.75
N LYS A 110 -5.84 -0.08 -9.47
CA LYS A 110 -6.87 -1.05 -9.03
C LYS A 110 -6.30 -2.46 -8.88
N GLN A 111 -5.40 -2.87 -9.76
CA GLN A 111 -4.68 -4.13 -9.63
C GLN A 111 -3.80 -4.14 -8.37
N CYS A 112 -3.14 -3.02 -8.06
CA CYS A 112 -2.36 -2.85 -6.84
C CYS A 112 -3.23 -2.86 -5.57
N GLU A 113 -4.43 -2.28 -5.61
CA GLU A 113 -5.41 -2.39 -4.51
C GLU A 113 -5.74 -3.85 -4.23
N LEU A 114 -6.09 -4.62 -5.26
CA LEU A 114 -6.35 -6.05 -5.14
C LEU A 114 -5.17 -6.82 -4.53
N VAL A 115 -3.93 -6.55 -4.99
CA VAL A 115 -2.72 -7.18 -4.44
C VAL A 115 -2.54 -6.85 -2.97
N ASN A 116 -2.72 -5.58 -2.59
CA ASN A 116 -2.57 -5.16 -1.20
C ASN A 116 -3.67 -5.78 -0.31
N GLU A 117 -4.92 -5.78 -0.76
CA GLU A 117 -6.05 -6.38 -0.03
C GLU A 117 -5.89 -7.89 0.18
N GLU A 118 -5.28 -8.59 -0.79
CA GLU A 118 -5.11 -10.05 -0.69
C GLU A 118 -3.84 -10.46 0.04
N LEU A 119 -2.74 -9.76 -0.12
CA LEU A 119 -1.43 -10.19 0.36
C LEU A 119 -0.94 -9.45 1.60
N MET A 120 -1.30 -8.18 1.76
CA MET A 120 -0.87 -7.40 2.92
C MET A 120 -1.88 -7.58 4.08
N LYS A 121 -1.96 -8.79 4.61
CA LYS A 121 -2.83 -9.18 5.73
C LYS A 121 -1.99 -9.74 6.87
N ASN A 122 -2.46 -9.55 8.09
CA ASN A 122 -1.85 -10.11 9.30
C ASN A 122 -0.34 -9.77 9.42
N LEU A 123 0.02 -8.54 9.08
CA LEU A 123 1.41 -8.07 9.16
C LEU A 123 1.85 -8.03 10.62
N ASN A 124 2.86 -8.82 10.95
CA ASN A 124 3.49 -8.77 12.26
C ASN A 124 4.68 -7.81 12.20
N VAL A 125 4.42 -6.54 12.52
CA VAL A 125 5.42 -5.48 12.54
C VAL A 125 5.60 -4.96 13.98
N SER A 126 6.85 -4.76 14.38
CA SER A 126 7.19 -4.30 15.73
C SER A 126 6.84 -2.83 15.95
N ARG A 127 7.02 -2.01 14.90
CA ARG A 127 6.84 -0.56 14.93
C ARG A 127 6.17 -0.04 13.68
N VAL A 128 5.35 1.01 13.84
CA VAL A 128 4.74 1.78 12.74
C VAL A 128 5.05 3.25 12.94
N GLU A 129 5.72 3.85 11.96
CA GLU A 129 5.95 5.29 11.88
C GLU A 129 4.88 5.93 10.99
N MET A 130 4.37 7.11 11.37
CA MET A 130 3.39 7.87 10.57
C MET A 130 3.78 9.34 10.46
N ASP A 131 3.59 9.92 9.28
CA ASP A 131 3.93 11.31 8.96
C ASP A 131 3.10 11.80 7.75
N GLU A 132 3.03 13.11 7.56
CA GLU A 132 2.32 13.74 6.46
C GLU A 132 3.27 14.46 5.50
N LEU A 133 3.06 14.19 4.20
CA LEU A 133 3.71 14.93 3.13
C LEU A 133 2.75 15.96 2.54
N TRP A 134 3.17 17.22 2.53
CA TRP A 134 2.47 18.23 1.75
C TRP A 134 2.50 17.88 0.27
N VAL A 135 1.34 17.93 -0.39
CA VAL A 135 1.16 17.73 -1.82
C VAL A 135 0.35 18.88 -2.43
N ILE A 136 0.58 19.16 -3.70
CA ILE A 136 -0.11 20.23 -4.42
C ILE A 136 -1.16 19.57 -5.32
N ILE A 137 -2.41 20.00 -5.18
CA ILE A 137 -3.53 19.54 -6.01
C ILE A 137 -4.22 20.76 -6.65
N GLU A 138 -4.57 20.62 -7.92
CA GLU A 138 -5.32 21.58 -8.72
C GLU A 138 -4.59 22.90 -8.98
N LYS A 139 -4.21 23.61 -7.96
CA LYS A 139 -3.47 24.89 -8.04
C LYS A 139 -2.40 24.98 -6.97
N LYS A 140 -1.38 25.73 -7.25
CA LYS A 140 -0.34 26.05 -6.30
C LYS A 140 -0.89 27.06 -5.29
N LEU A 141 -1.05 26.65 -4.04
CA LEU A 141 -1.39 27.57 -2.97
C LEU A 141 -0.15 28.43 -2.63
N PRO A 142 -0.32 29.72 -2.31
CA PRO A 142 0.78 30.53 -1.83
C PRO A 142 1.39 29.91 -0.56
N PRO A 143 2.72 29.95 -0.39
CA PRO A 143 3.35 29.47 0.82
C PRO A 143 2.85 30.34 2.00
N ARG A 144 2.27 29.71 3.00
CA ARG A 144 1.66 30.34 4.18
C ARG A 144 0.37 31.12 3.91
N THR A 145 -0.72 30.41 3.62
CA THR A 145 -2.05 30.88 3.96
C THR A 145 -2.29 30.55 5.43
N GLU A 146 -2.98 31.40 6.17
CA GLU A 146 -3.39 31.17 7.58
C GLU A 146 -4.20 29.87 7.78
N ASN A 147 -4.62 29.24 6.69
CA ASN A 147 -5.33 27.95 6.62
C ASN A 147 -4.43 26.83 6.05
N GLU A 148 -3.32 26.49 6.70
CA GLU A 148 -2.54 25.29 6.36
C GLU A 148 -3.39 24.01 6.38
N ASP A 149 -4.53 24.03 7.09
CA ASP A 149 -5.49 22.92 7.19
C ASP A 149 -6.30 22.68 5.91
N GLU A 150 -6.36 23.65 4.98
CA GLU A 150 -7.07 23.49 3.69
C GLU A 150 -6.19 22.86 2.60
N GLY A 151 -4.89 22.70 2.84
CA GLY A 151 -3.96 22.06 1.93
C GLY A 151 -4.26 20.57 1.72
N SER A 152 -3.66 20.02 0.68
CA SER A 152 -3.71 18.58 0.46
C SER A 152 -2.45 17.93 1.02
N TRP A 153 -2.63 16.83 1.73
CA TRP A 153 -1.57 16.07 2.37
C TRP A 153 -1.67 14.59 1.97
N MET A 154 -0.54 13.95 1.85
CA MET A 154 -0.44 12.50 1.79
C MET A 154 0.02 12.01 3.16
N TRP A 155 -0.86 11.33 3.86
CA TRP A 155 -0.63 10.71 5.14
C TRP A 155 -0.13 9.29 4.91
N VAL A 156 0.96 8.90 5.50
CA VAL A 156 1.64 7.63 5.22
C VAL A 156 1.87 6.86 6.51
N SER A 157 1.59 5.57 6.50
CA SER A 157 2.02 4.62 7.53
C SER A 157 3.10 3.69 6.98
N PHE A 158 4.11 3.42 7.79
CA PHE A 158 5.35 2.79 7.36
C PHE A 158 5.92 1.87 8.44
N ALA A 159 6.33 0.67 8.07
CA ALA A 159 7.06 -0.24 8.93
C ALA A 159 8.57 -0.08 8.71
N PRO A 160 9.29 0.58 9.64
CA PRO A 160 10.65 1.01 9.42
C PRO A 160 11.66 -0.13 9.30
N GLU A 161 11.47 -1.24 10.01
CA GLU A 161 12.37 -2.39 9.97
C GLU A 161 12.38 -3.06 8.59
N SER A 162 11.20 -3.25 8.02
CA SER A 162 11.03 -3.87 6.70
C SER A 162 11.00 -2.88 5.54
N ARG A 163 11.03 -1.57 5.81
CA ARG A 163 10.87 -0.52 4.78
C ARG A 163 9.54 -0.59 4.03
N LEU A 164 8.53 -1.25 4.59
CA LEU A 164 7.23 -1.44 3.98
C LEU A 164 6.36 -0.20 4.16
N ILE A 165 5.85 0.35 3.07
CA ILE A 165 4.77 1.34 3.09
C ILE A 165 3.48 0.56 3.32
N ILE A 166 2.90 0.65 4.53
CA ILE A 166 1.71 -0.13 4.88
C ILE A 166 0.50 0.39 4.12
N ASP A 167 0.18 1.67 4.30
CA ASP A 167 -0.88 2.32 3.53
C ASP A 167 -0.71 3.84 3.51
N PHE A 168 -1.57 4.52 2.76
CA PHE A 168 -1.63 5.98 2.72
C PHE A 168 -3.05 6.47 2.45
N VAL A 169 -3.35 7.67 2.91
CA VAL A 169 -4.58 8.40 2.58
C VAL A 169 -4.25 9.82 2.11
N LEU A 170 -5.14 10.41 1.32
CA LEU A 170 -4.95 11.75 0.74
C LEU A 170 -6.08 12.68 1.17
N GLY A 171 -5.75 13.87 1.65
CA GLY A 171 -6.74 14.89 2.00
C GLY A 171 -6.18 15.98 2.90
N PRO A 172 -7.06 16.85 3.46
CA PRO A 172 -6.66 17.93 4.33
C PRO A 172 -6.14 17.44 5.68
N ARG A 173 -5.43 18.28 6.41
CA ARG A 173 -4.89 17.96 7.74
C ARG A 173 -5.98 18.11 8.81
N LYS A 174 -6.91 17.14 8.83
CA LYS A 174 -8.08 17.11 9.73
C LYS A 174 -8.20 15.76 10.43
N GLN A 175 -8.91 15.73 11.57
CA GLN A 175 -9.04 14.54 12.43
C GLN A 175 -9.50 13.30 11.65
N TYR A 176 -10.51 13.43 10.79
CA TYR A 176 -11.03 12.28 10.05
C TYR A 176 -10.01 11.61 9.11
N LEU A 177 -8.95 12.34 8.69
CA LEU A 177 -7.85 11.74 7.90
C LEU A 177 -6.87 10.97 8.78
N ALA A 178 -6.59 11.46 9.99
CA ALA A 178 -5.83 10.69 10.99
C ALA A 178 -6.57 9.38 11.33
N ASP A 179 -7.89 9.48 11.58
CA ASP A 179 -8.75 8.30 11.81
C ASP A 179 -8.70 7.35 10.62
N ALA A 180 -8.82 7.86 9.40
CA ALA A 180 -8.79 7.06 8.17
C ALA A 180 -7.43 6.37 7.96
N LEU A 181 -6.31 7.03 8.28
CA LEU A 181 -4.98 6.41 8.18
C LEU A 181 -4.83 5.28 9.21
N ILE A 182 -5.23 5.48 10.45
CA ILE A 182 -5.18 4.45 11.48
C ILE A 182 -6.03 3.24 11.06
N GLU A 183 -7.26 3.48 10.58
CA GLU A 183 -8.16 2.42 10.10
C GLU A 183 -7.59 1.66 8.90
N ALA A 184 -7.02 2.38 7.92
CA ALA A 184 -6.37 1.78 6.77
C ALA A 184 -5.15 0.94 7.16
N THR A 185 -4.36 1.43 8.12
CA THR A 185 -3.19 0.72 8.65
C THR A 185 -3.60 -0.55 9.39
N ASP A 186 -4.58 -0.45 10.30
CA ASP A 186 -5.05 -1.55 11.14
C ASP A 186 -5.57 -2.75 10.33
N LYS A 187 -6.19 -2.52 9.18
CA LYS A 187 -6.66 -3.58 8.27
C LYS A 187 -5.56 -4.52 7.78
N HIS A 188 -4.33 -4.04 7.78
CA HIS A 188 -3.17 -4.82 7.35
C HIS A 188 -2.45 -5.49 8.51
N LEU A 189 -2.62 -5.00 9.75
CA LEU A 189 -1.90 -5.49 10.92
C LEU A 189 -2.48 -6.82 11.44
N SER A 190 -1.64 -7.58 12.13
CA SER A 190 -2.07 -8.70 12.96
C SER A 190 -2.72 -8.20 14.25
N ASP A 191 -3.28 -9.13 15.06
CA ASP A 191 -3.88 -8.79 16.36
C ASP A 191 -2.89 -8.15 17.35
N SER A 192 -1.59 -8.38 17.15
CA SER A 192 -0.53 -7.78 17.96
C SER A 192 -0.34 -6.31 17.57
N LYS A 193 -0.57 -5.41 18.53
CA LYS A 193 -0.43 -3.96 18.30
C LYS A 193 1.05 -3.57 18.24
N PRO A 194 1.49 -2.89 17.15
CA PRO A 194 2.85 -2.39 17.04
C PRO A 194 3.07 -1.19 17.98
N PHE A 195 4.33 -0.79 18.13
CA PHE A 195 4.68 0.48 18.71
C PHE A 195 4.48 1.60 17.69
N PHE A 196 3.57 2.53 17.94
CA PHE A 196 3.31 3.67 17.06
C PHE A 196 4.23 4.84 17.39
N VAL A 197 4.80 5.46 16.34
CA VAL A 197 5.65 6.65 16.47
C VAL A 197 5.24 7.67 15.40
N THR A 198 5.01 8.92 15.82
CA THR A 198 4.69 10.02 14.91
C THR A 198 5.51 11.27 15.21
N ASP A 199 5.32 12.30 14.41
CA ASP A 199 5.71 13.65 14.80
C ASP A 199 4.78 14.21 15.91
N GLY A 200 4.93 15.48 16.25
CA GLY A 200 4.15 16.13 17.31
C GLY A 200 2.69 16.46 16.96
N LEU A 201 2.12 15.93 15.88
CA LEU A 201 0.74 16.20 15.49
C LEU A 201 -0.27 15.55 16.47
N LYS A 202 -1.10 16.38 17.10
CA LYS A 202 -2.05 15.91 18.13
C LYS A 202 -3.16 15.01 17.60
N LEU A 203 -3.51 15.11 16.31
CA LEU A 203 -4.59 14.35 15.68
C LEU A 203 -4.40 12.83 15.84
N TYR A 204 -3.16 12.34 15.87
CA TYR A 204 -2.86 10.93 16.07
C TYR A 204 -3.22 10.41 17.46
N ILE A 205 -3.16 11.26 18.50
CA ILE A 205 -3.54 10.89 19.87
C ILE A 205 -5.02 10.47 19.89
N GLU A 206 -5.89 11.31 19.32
CA GLU A 206 -7.33 11.06 19.28
C GLU A 206 -7.67 9.87 18.38
N ALA A 207 -7.00 9.76 17.21
CA ALA A 207 -7.24 8.65 16.27
C ALA A 207 -6.85 7.28 16.88
N LEU A 208 -5.70 7.20 17.57
CA LEU A 208 -5.26 5.98 18.25
C LEU A 208 -6.16 5.61 19.42
N LEU A 209 -6.58 6.61 20.23
CA LEU A 209 -7.55 6.38 21.30
C LEU A 209 -8.90 5.92 20.77
N LYS A 210 -9.38 6.51 19.68
CA LYS A 210 -10.66 6.11 19.06
C LYS A 210 -10.61 4.65 18.57
N LYS A 211 -9.49 4.21 18.01
CA LYS A 211 -9.34 2.87 17.46
C LYS A 211 -9.01 1.82 18.53
N TYR A 212 -8.07 2.12 19.43
CA TYR A 212 -7.50 1.16 20.38
C TYR A 212 -7.78 1.50 21.84
N GLY A 213 -8.62 2.49 22.11
CA GLY A 213 -9.02 2.83 23.46
C GLY A 213 -10.20 2.00 23.96
N LYS A 214 -10.34 1.95 25.27
CA LYS A 214 -11.47 1.31 25.97
C LYS A 214 -12.31 2.39 26.66
N LEU A 215 -13.64 2.31 26.51
CA LEU A 215 -14.55 3.17 27.26
C LEU A 215 -14.55 2.72 28.73
N VAL A 216 -14.19 3.63 29.64
CA VAL A 216 -14.20 3.39 31.08
C VAL A 216 -15.27 4.27 31.73
N GLU A 217 -16.18 3.63 32.44
CA GLU A 217 -17.15 4.29 33.30
C GLU A 217 -16.58 4.41 34.72
N PHE A 218 -16.66 5.61 35.28
CA PHE A 218 -16.16 5.86 36.63
C PHE A 218 -17.29 5.69 37.66
N PRO A 219 -17.14 4.81 38.66
CA PRO A 219 -18.14 4.63 39.71
C PRO A 219 -18.34 5.94 40.49
N LYS A 220 -19.56 6.17 40.95
CA LYS A 220 -19.87 7.30 41.83
C LYS A 220 -19.07 7.17 43.11
N THR A 221 -18.25 8.16 43.43
CA THR A 221 -17.37 8.15 44.59
C THR A 221 -18.08 8.48 45.91
N GLY A 222 -19.40 8.78 45.92
CA GLY A 222 -20.14 9.21 47.09
C GLY A 222 -19.78 10.61 47.64
N LYS A 223 -18.73 11.24 47.11
CA LYS A 223 -18.30 12.60 47.49
C LYS A 223 -19.14 13.66 46.74
N ARG A 224 -19.32 14.83 47.44
CA ARG A 224 -19.97 15.99 46.78
C ARG A 224 -19.20 16.40 45.53
N GLY A 225 -19.88 16.49 44.39
CA GLY A 225 -19.32 16.92 43.12
C GLY A 225 -20.01 16.24 41.93
N ARG A 226 -19.78 16.76 40.73
CA ARG A 226 -20.31 16.14 39.50
C ARG A 226 -19.59 14.80 39.25
N PRO A 227 -20.32 13.70 39.00
CA PRO A 227 -19.73 12.44 38.63
C PRO A 227 -18.80 12.59 37.39
N LYS A 228 -17.67 11.90 37.38
CA LYS A 228 -16.81 11.86 36.22
C LYS A 228 -17.59 11.26 35.04
N LYS A 229 -17.51 11.90 33.89
CA LYS A 229 -18.10 11.34 32.67
C LYS A 229 -17.29 10.13 32.21
N PRO A 230 -17.91 9.15 31.51
CA PRO A 230 -17.18 8.11 30.83
C PRO A 230 -16.10 8.71 29.94
N ALA A 231 -14.93 8.10 29.93
CA ALA A 231 -13.81 8.54 29.10
C ALA A 231 -13.16 7.36 28.37
N ILE A 232 -12.67 7.61 27.17
CA ILE A 232 -11.85 6.63 26.45
C ILE A 232 -10.44 6.71 27.01
N VAL A 233 -9.95 5.58 27.50
CA VAL A 233 -8.58 5.43 27.99
C VAL A 233 -7.80 4.50 27.06
N PRO A 234 -6.47 4.66 26.92
CA PRO A 234 -5.67 3.76 26.10
C PRO A 234 -5.78 2.32 26.59
N ASP A 235 -5.78 1.37 25.66
CA ASP A 235 -5.60 -0.05 25.99
C ASP A 235 -4.21 -0.26 26.63
N GLU A 236 -4.09 -1.19 27.56
CA GLU A 236 -2.84 -1.46 28.31
C GLU A 236 -1.67 -1.82 27.38
N ASN A 237 -1.95 -2.45 26.25
CA ASN A 237 -0.96 -2.85 25.25
C ASN A 237 -0.69 -1.77 24.19
N LEU A 238 -1.40 -0.65 24.22
CA LEU A 238 -1.18 0.45 23.27
C LEU A 238 0.10 1.20 23.65
N ARG A 239 1.10 1.15 22.76
CA ARG A 239 2.36 1.89 22.90
C ARG A 239 2.43 2.98 21.83
N TYR A 240 2.59 4.21 22.27
CA TYR A 240 2.66 5.37 21.37
C TYR A 240 3.59 6.45 21.88
N ALA A 241 4.45 6.96 21.03
CA ALA A 241 5.34 8.08 21.31
C ALA A 241 5.40 9.08 20.17
N GLN A 242 5.84 10.29 20.49
CA GLN A 242 6.02 11.39 19.54
C GLN A 242 7.46 11.88 19.52
N VAL A 243 7.93 12.27 18.33
CA VAL A 243 9.20 12.96 18.09
C VAL A 243 8.90 14.42 17.78
N ILE A 244 9.14 15.32 18.73
CA ILE A 244 8.85 16.75 18.61
C ILE A 244 10.15 17.48 18.22
N LYS A 245 10.16 18.08 17.04
CA LYS A 245 11.31 18.84 16.51
C LYS A 245 11.10 20.32 16.68
N ASN A 246 11.73 20.88 17.69
CA ASN A 246 11.71 22.31 17.95
C ASN A 246 12.73 23.02 17.06
N ARG A 247 12.27 24.03 16.33
CA ARG A 247 13.11 24.83 15.43
C ARG A 247 13.19 26.28 15.91
N LYS A 248 14.39 26.84 15.91
CA LYS A 248 14.63 28.26 16.14
C LYS A 248 15.31 28.84 14.87
N GLU A 249 14.73 29.90 14.32
CA GLU A 249 15.24 30.55 13.10
C GLU A 249 15.42 29.58 11.90
N GLY A 250 14.51 28.62 11.78
CA GLY A 250 14.56 27.61 10.71
C GLY A 250 15.54 26.46 10.95
N LYS A 251 16.44 26.54 11.94
CA LYS A 251 17.40 25.49 12.30
C LYS A 251 16.82 24.58 13.39
N LEU A 252 17.15 23.29 13.33
CA LEU A 252 16.80 22.34 14.37
C LEU A 252 17.53 22.73 15.69
N ASN A 253 16.75 23.06 16.72
CA ASN A 253 17.27 23.45 18.03
C ASN A 253 17.28 22.29 19.03
N LYS A 254 16.14 21.57 19.13
CA LYS A 254 15.97 20.47 20.08
C LYS A 254 15.07 19.41 19.50
N VAL A 255 15.40 18.14 19.73
CA VAL A 255 14.51 17.00 19.50
C VAL A 255 14.05 16.50 20.86
N GLU A 256 12.75 16.48 21.09
CA GLU A 256 12.12 15.95 22.29
C GLU A 256 11.39 14.68 21.94
N LYS A 257 11.65 13.61 22.67
CA LYS A 257 10.94 12.35 22.57
C LYS A 257 9.94 12.28 23.70
N ARG A 258 8.67 12.05 23.38
CA ARG A 258 7.59 12.06 24.36
C ARG A 258 6.78 10.77 24.27
N VAL A 259 6.80 9.98 25.32
CA VAL A 259 5.88 8.84 25.46
C VAL A 259 4.49 9.39 25.80
N ILE A 260 3.48 8.98 25.02
CA ILE A 260 2.08 9.39 25.22
C ILE A 260 1.29 8.26 25.86
N PHE A 261 1.46 7.02 25.38
CA PHE A 261 0.82 5.82 25.91
C PHE A 261 1.83 4.68 26.02
N GLY A 262 1.61 3.82 27.02
CA GLY A 262 2.44 2.64 27.28
C GLY A 262 3.55 2.88 28.28
N GLN A 263 4.12 1.78 28.77
CA GLN A 263 5.25 1.74 29.71
C GLN A 263 6.42 0.98 29.08
N ASP A 264 7.59 1.07 29.67
CA ASP A 264 8.81 0.34 29.26
C ASP A 264 9.20 0.52 27.77
N ILE A 265 9.02 1.74 27.26
CA ILE A 265 9.41 2.10 25.90
C ILE A 265 10.87 2.55 25.91
N ASN A 266 11.70 1.85 25.12
CA ASN A 266 13.09 2.25 24.93
C ASN A 266 13.16 3.55 24.12
N GLU A 267 13.79 4.57 24.68
CA GLU A 267 13.92 5.88 24.06
C GLU A 267 14.64 5.83 22.69
N SER A 268 15.53 4.85 22.48
CA SER A 268 16.22 4.66 21.20
C SER A 268 15.27 4.27 20.06
N GLU A 269 14.13 3.62 20.37
CA GLU A 269 13.12 3.20 19.41
C GLU A 269 12.20 4.35 18.98
N ILE A 270 12.17 5.45 19.75
CA ILE A 270 11.38 6.64 19.43
C ILE A 270 12.11 7.44 18.35
N SER A 271 11.79 7.16 17.10
CA SER A 271 12.37 7.80 15.93
C SER A 271 11.39 7.81 14.74
N THR A 272 11.43 8.87 13.94
CA THR A 272 10.71 9.00 12.65
C THR A 272 11.70 9.11 11.47
N SER A 273 12.99 8.89 11.72
CA SER A 273 14.05 9.17 10.75
C SER A 273 13.96 8.29 9.50
N LEU A 274 13.48 7.05 9.63
CA LEU A 274 13.36 6.12 8.51
C LEU A 274 12.18 6.48 7.62
N LEU A 275 11.06 6.89 8.19
CA LEU A 275 9.93 7.42 7.42
C LEU A 275 10.28 8.76 6.76
N GLU A 276 11.00 9.66 7.45
CA GLU A 276 11.46 10.90 6.84
C GLU A 276 12.39 10.63 5.65
N ARG A 277 13.27 9.63 5.75
CA ARG A 277 14.10 9.17 4.62
C ARG A 277 13.24 8.59 3.50
N GLN A 278 12.22 7.82 3.83
CA GLN A 278 11.27 7.28 2.85
C GLN A 278 10.49 8.41 2.16
N ASN A 279 10.05 9.40 2.91
CA ASN A 279 9.39 10.60 2.38
C ASN A 279 10.28 11.40 1.44
N LEU A 280 11.59 11.49 1.73
CA LEU A 280 12.56 12.09 0.83
C LEU A 280 12.68 11.29 -0.47
N THR A 281 12.76 9.96 -0.38
CA THR A 281 12.79 9.06 -1.54
C THR A 281 11.55 9.22 -2.42
N LEU A 282 10.35 9.28 -1.80
CA LEU A 282 9.09 9.55 -2.51
C LEU A 282 9.15 10.85 -3.32
N ARG A 283 9.69 11.92 -2.72
CA ARG A 283 9.83 13.23 -3.38
C ARG A 283 10.87 13.24 -4.48
N GLN A 284 11.96 12.50 -4.34
CA GLN A 284 13.01 12.38 -5.36
C GLN A 284 12.54 11.55 -6.55
N ASP A 285 11.88 10.45 -6.27
CA ASP A 285 11.40 9.53 -7.31
C ASP A 285 10.18 10.06 -8.07
N ASN A 286 9.32 10.83 -7.40
CA ASN A 286 8.05 11.26 -7.99
C ASN A 286 7.88 12.78 -7.91
N ASN A 287 8.03 13.42 -9.07
CA ASN A 287 7.92 14.87 -9.18
C ASN A 287 6.57 15.45 -8.70
N ARG A 288 5.48 14.67 -8.73
CA ARG A 288 4.15 15.17 -8.30
C ARG A 288 4.02 15.41 -6.80
N VAL A 289 4.86 14.78 -6.00
CA VAL A 289 4.90 14.96 -4.53
C VAL A 289 6.10 15.79 -4.06
N SER A 290 6.89 16.33 -4.99
CA SER A 290 7.98 17.26 -4.69
C SER A 290 7.47 18.59 -4.15
N ARG A 291 8.19 19.19 -3.18
CA ARG A 291 7.76 20.42 -2.48
C ARG A 291 7.58 21.65 -3.39
N LYS A 292 8.40 21.78 -4.42
CA LYS A 292 8.42 22.95 -5.33
C LYS A 292 8.12 22.54 -6.77
N THR A 293 7.26 21.55 -6.96
CA THR A 293 6.92 21.07 -8.31
C THR A 293 5.98 22.01 -9.04
N ILE A 294 6.14 22.09 -10.35
CA ILE A 294 5.16 22.63 -11.29
C ILE A 294 4.33 21.49 -11.93
N GLY A 295 4.80 20.23 -11.74
CA GLY A 295 4.17 19.01 -12.28
C GLY A 295 3.11 18.39 -11.36
N PHE A 296 2.43 19.18 -10.55
CA PHE A 296 1.44 18.71 -9.60
C PHE A 296 0.19 18.11 -10.26
N SER A 297 -0.54 17.31 -9.50
CA SER A 297 -1.75 16.64 -9.97
C SER A 297 -2.94 17.60 -10.02
N LYS A 298 -3.72 17.55 -11.11
CA LYS A 298 -4.95 18.38 -11.27
C LYS A 298 -6.13 17.84 -10.48
N LYS A 299 -6.12 16.55 -10.10
CA LYS A 299 -7.19 15.89 -9.34
C LYS A 299 -6.60 14.97 -8.28
N LEU A 300 -7.19 14.98 -7.09
CA LEU A 300 -6.79 14.09 -5.98
C LEU A 300 -6.79 12.62 -6.38
N LYS A 301 -7.84 12.18 -7.07
CA LYS A 301 -7.99 10.81 -7.57
C LYS A 301 -6.85 10.39 -8.51
N GLY A 302 -6.34 11.31 -9.34
CA GLY A 302 -5.20 11.05 -10.23
C GLY A 302 -3.91 10.83 -9.44
N LEU A 303 -3.67 11.63 -8.39
CA LEU A 303 -2.54 11.43 -7.49
C LEU A 303 -2.67 10.10 -6.73
N TYR A 304 -3.86 9.80 -6.20
CA TYR A 304 -4.14 8.56 -5.50
C TYR A 304 -3.75 7.32 -6.33
N TYR A 305 -4.21 7.22 -7.57
CA TYR A 305 -3.90 6.08 -8.42
C TYR A 305 -2.41 5.96 -8.73
N GLN A 306 -1.75 7.07 -8.99
CA GLN A 306 -0.31 7.06 -9.24
C GLN A 306 0.47 6.64 -7.99
N MET A 307 0.11 7.14 -6.81
CA MET A 307 0.78 6.79 -5.57
C MET A 307 0.47 5.35 -5.14
N ARG A 308 -0.74 4.84 -5.37
CA ARG A 308 -1.07 3.43 -5.14
C ARG A 308 -0.17 2.51 -5.97
N LEU A 309 -0.03 2.80 -7.26
CA LEU A 309 0.89 2.06 -8.13
C LEU A 309 2.35 2.18 -7.64
N TYR A 310 2.80 3.38 -7.30
CA TYR A 310 4.17 3.62 -6.80
C TYR A 310 4.45 2.85 -5.51
N CYS A 311 3.61 2.98 -4.49
CA CYS A 311 3.81 2.35 -3.19
C CYS A 311 3.82 0.81 -3.30
N THR A 312 2.86 0.24 -4.03
CA THR A 312 2.82 -1.22 -4.22
C THR A 312 4.02 -1.71 -5.02
N HIS A 313 4.40 -1.01 -6.10
CA HIS A 313 5.62 -1.35 -6.84
C HIS A 313 6.88 -1.24 -5.95
N SER A 314 6.98 -0.22 -5.10
CA SER A 314 8.08 -0.07 -4.15
C SER A 314 8.16 -1.23 -3.18
N ASN A 315 7.02 -1.69 -2.66
CA ASN A 315 6.95 -2.78 -1.71
C ASN A 315 7.31 -4.14 -2.33
N PHE A 316 6.83 -4.42 -3.54
CA PHE A 316 6.92 -5.76 -4.14
C PHE A 316 8.03 -5.92 -5.17
N CYS A 317 8.40 -4.84 -5.87
CA CYS A 317 9.27 -4.91 -7.05
C CYS A 317 10.62 -4.21 -6.87
N ARG A 318 10.76 -3.34 -5.88
CA ARG A 318 11.98 -2.56 -5.65
C ARG A 318 12.78 -3.12 -4.49
N GLU A 319 14.01 -3.50 -4.74
CA GLU A 319 15.01 -3.80 -3.70
C GLU A 319 15.40 -2.55 -2.93
N HIS A 320 15.66 -2.71 -1.64
CA HIS A 320 16.04 -1.62 -0.77
C HIS A 320 17.45 -1.83 -0.19
N GLU A 321 18.32 -0.80 -0.29
CA GLU A 321 19.70 -0.87 0.23
C GLU A 321 19.75 -1.23 1.73
N GLY A 322 18.84 -0.70 2.52
CA GLY A 322 18.74 -0.99 3.95
C GLY A 322 18.21 -2.39 4.29
N LEU A 323 17.90 -3.22 3.29
CA LEU A 323 17.49 -4.62 3.42
C LEU A 323 18.50 -5.55 2.76
N THR A 324 19.80 -5.18 2.77
CA THR A 324 20.87 -6.02 2.30
C THR A 324 21.15 -7.11 3.33
N LYS A 325 21.13 -8.37 2.91
CA LYS A 325 21.49 -9.55 3.70
C LYS A 325 22.70 -10.26 3.07
N GLU A 326 23.27 -11.18 3.80
CA GLU A 326 24.38 -12.01 3.36
C GLU A 326 23.97 -13.48 3.48
N ASP A 327 24.23 -14.28 2.45
CA ASP A 327 23.94 -15.71 2.47
C ASP A 327 25.08 -16.50 3.20
N GLU A 328 24.89 -17.79 3.36
CA GLU A 328 25.86 -18.69 4.01
C GLU A 328 27.25 -18.71 3.33
N LYS A 329 27.36 -18.22 2.10
CA LYS A 329 28.58 -18.13 1.31
C LYS A 329 29.22 -16.75 1.33
N GLY A 330 28.66 -15.80 2.10
CA GLY A 330 29.13 -14.42 2.16
C GLY A 330 28.68 -13.55 0.98
N VAL A 331 27.74 -14.01 0.14
CA VAL A 331 27.23 -13.23 -1.00
C VAL A 331 26.13 -12.29 -0.54
N LYS A 332 26.33 -11.00 -0.77
CA LYS A 332 25.35 -9.98 -0.42
C LYS A 332 24.22 -9.91 -1.45
N TYR A 333 23.00 -9.92 -0.97
CA TYR A 333 21.79 -9.75 -1.78
C TYR A 333 20.85 -8.76 -1.12
N LYS A 334 20.03 -8.10 -1.94
CA LYS A 334 19.03 -7.11 -1.48
C LYS A 334 17.65 -7.72 -1.54
N MET A 335 16.82 -7.34 -0.58
CA MET A 335 15.43 -7.77 -0.51
C MET A 335 14.47 -6.62 -0.82
N THR A 336 13.26 -6.96 -1.23
CA THR A 336 12.14 -6.02 -1.27
C THR A 336 11.47 -5.96 0.11
N PRO A 337 10.75 -4.87 0.43
CA PRO A 337 9.96 -4.80 1.65
C PRO A 337 9.00 -5.98 1.85
N SER A 338 8.34 -6.45 0.78
CA SER A 338 7.44 -7.59 0.83
C SER A 338 8.14 -8.92 1.14
N GLN A 339 9.38 -9.10 0.69
CA GLN A 339 10.19 -10.26 1.06
C GLN A 339 10.60 -10.20 2.54
N GLU A 340 11.01 -9.02 3.03
CA GLU A 340 11.40 -8.85 4.43
C GLU A 340 10.24 -9.11 5.40
N CYS A 341 9.02 -8.74 5.02
CA CYS A 341 7.80 -9.05 5.78
C CYS A 341 7.29 -10.49 5.60
N GLY A 342 7.96 -11.33 4.79
CA GLY A 342 7.50 -12.69 4.49
C GLY A 342 6.23 -12.75 3.61
N ILE A 343 5.82 -11.64 2.99
CA ILE A 343 4.64 -11.59 2.12
C ILE A 343 4.90 -12.34 0.81
N THR A 344 6.13 -12.22 0.28
CA THR A 344 6.55 -12.92 -0.94
C THR A 344 7.87 -13.64 -0.74
N GLY A 345 8.01 -14.84 -1.33
CA GLY A 345 9.27 -15.59 -1.29
C GLY A 345 10.32 -15.09 -2.28
N LYS A 346 9.96 -14.23 -3.21
CA LYS A 346 10.85 -13.67 -4.25
C LYS A 346 10.52 -12.22 -4.56
N LYS A 347 11.48 -11.51 -5.13
CA LYS A 347 11.23 -10.21 -5.76
C LYS A 347 10.27 -10.37 -6.92
N TRP A 348 9.24 -9.53 -6.96
CA TRP A 348 8.32 -9.48 -8.09
C TRP A 348 8.83 -8.55 -9.18
N THR A 349 8.50 -8.91 -10.42
CA THR A 349 8.57 -7.99 -11.55
C THR A 349 7.28 -7.17 -11.63
N LEU A 350 7.30 -6.07 -12.39
CA LEU A 350 6.05 -5.34 -12.68
C LEU A 350 5.02 -6.26 -13.40
N THR A 351 5.49 -7.22 -14.19
CA THR A 351 4.64 -8.22 -14.84
C THR A 351 3.96 -9.13 -13.82
N ASP A 352 4.67 -9.61 -12.81
CA ASP A 352 4.09 -10.43 -11.73
C ASP A 352 2.98 -9.66 -11.00
N LEU A 353 3.24 -8.39 -10.66
CA LEU A 353 2.28 -7.50 -10.01
C LEU A 353 1.01 -7.31 -10.85
N LEU A 354 1.16 -7.04 -12.14
CA LEU A 354 0.05 -6.76 -13.06
C LEU A 354 -0.74 -8.01 -13.45
N ASN A 355 -0.13 -9.19 -13.37
CA ASN A 355 -0.78 -10.47 -13.67
C ASN A 355 -1.31 -11.20 -12.44
N TYR A 356 -1.10 -10.64 -11.24
CA TYR A 356 -1.56 -11.28 -10.02
C TYR A 356 -3.08 -11.52 -10.04
N ARG A 357 -3.47 -12.70 -9.58
CA ARG A 357 -4.86 -13.11 -9.39
C ARG A 357 -4.98 -13.82 -8.05
N PRO A 358 -5.95 -13.47 -7.22
CA PRO A 358 -6.19 -14.21 -5.99
C PRO A 358 -6.61 -15.64 -6.34
N LEU A 359 -5.99 -16.61 -5.67
CA LEU A 359 -6.33 -18.02 -5.76
C LEU A 359 -6.89 -18.43 -4.40
N LYS A 360 -8.07 -19.07 -4.40
CA LYS A 360 -8.64 -19.62 -3.19
C LYS A 360 -7.95 -20.92 -2.82
N THR A 361 -7.70 -21.10 -1.55
CA THR A 361 -7.21 -22.39 -1.02
C THR A 361 -8.38 -23.39 -0.94
N SER A 362 -8.05 -24.67 -0.98
CA SER A 362 -9.05 -25.76 -0.90
C SER A 362 -9.84 -25.77 0.41
N THR A 363 -9.40 -25.02 1.41
CA THR A 363 -10.01 -24.87 2.74
C THR A 363 -11.07 -23.78 2.79
N GLU A 364 -11.21 -22.95 1.74
CA GLU A 364 -12.20 -21.86 1.67
C GLU A 364 -13.47 -22.25 0.87
N LEU A 365 -13.64 -23.54 0.63
CA LEU A 365 -14.83 -24.18 0.06
C LEU A 365 -15.65 -24.82 1.22
#